data_f2e80c3ef6f933ed0dca8b3d200ef2eb
#
_entry.id   f2e80c3ef6f933ed0dca8b3d200ef2eb
#
_cell.length_a   1.000
_cell.length_b   1.000
_cell.length_c   1.000
_cell.angle_alpha   90.00
_cell.angle_beta   90.00
_cell.angle_gamma   90.00
#
_symmetry.space_group_name_H-M   'P 1'
#
loop_
_entity.id
_entity.type
_entity.pdbx_description
1 polymer ?
#
loop_
_entity_poly.entity_id
_entity_poly.type
_entity_poly.pdbx_seq_one_letter_code
_entity_poly.pdbx_strand_id
1 'polypeptide(L)'
;MDDIDVFAHSATIQSSPLGPSSRRFANAAAVVSSELDPPALLARLHEIESHFGRVRRGQSWRARVLDLDILLWSGGMWADGNPTLSIPHPGLRSRGFVLTPAAMVAPDWRDPVTGLSIRHLQTRFNRPKALDQSPRPH
;
A
#
# COMPACT_ATOMS: atom_id res chain seq x y z
N MET A 1 17.24 5.43 9.80
CA MET A 1 16.27 5.42 10.88
C MET A 1 16.55 4.31 11.80
N ASP A 2 16.68 4.63 13.04
CA ASP A 2 17.15 3.62 13.99
C ASP A 2 16.11 2.58 14.29
N ASP A 3 14.84 2.91 14.12
CA ASP A 3 13.75 2.01 14.49
C ASP A 3 13.09 1.34 13.30
N ILE A 4 13.60 1.55 12.10
CA ILE A 4 13.06 0.93 10.91
C ILE A 4 14.22 0.57 10.00
N ASP A 5 14.29 -0.70 9.63
CA ASP A 5 15.28 -1.19 8.69
C ASP A 5 14.59 -1.59 7.40
N VAL A 6 15.08 -1.09 6.28
CA VAL A 6 14.49 -1.40 4.98
C VAL A 6 15.24 -2.58 4.38
N PHE A 7 14.54 -3.69 4.16
CA PHE A 7 15.14 -4.89 3.58
C PHE A 7 15.07 -4.90 2.06
N ALA A 8 14.01 -4.34 1.51
CA ALA A 8 13.80 -4.37 0.07
C ALA A 8 12.84 -3.27 -0.31
N HIS A 9 12.99 -2.78 -1.52
CA HIS A 9 11.99 -1.83 -2.04
C HIS A 9 11.80 -2.09 -3.52
N SER A 10 10.64 -1.76 -4.02
CA SER A 10 10.32 -1.92 -5.43
C SER A 10 10.81 -0.74 -6.23
N ALA A 11 10.81 -0.90 -7.54
CA ALA A 11 10.89 0.26 -8.41
C ALA A 11 9.65 1.11 -8.20
N THR A 12 9.76 2.38 -8.52
CA THR A 12 8.62 3.28 -8.48
C THR A 12 7.85 3.14 -9.78
N ILE A 13 6.54 3.01 -9.67
CA ILE A 13 5.68 2.97 -10.84
C ILE A 13 4.73 4.15 -10.79
N GLN A 14 4.35 4.62 -11.96
CA GLN A 14 3.42 5.72 -12.07
C GLN A 14 2.07 5.20 -12.51
N SER A 15 1.02 5.74 -11.92
CA SER A 15 -0.32 5.42 -12.35
C SER A 15 -0.88 6.57 -13.16
N SER A 16 -1.76 6.22 -14.10
CA SER A 16 -2.40 7.21 -14.93
C SER A 16 -3.37 8.04 -14.09
N PRO A 17 -3.58 9.28 -14.47
CA PRO A 17 -4.58 10.09 -13.78
C PRO A 17 -5.96 9.48 -13.95
N LEU A 18 -6.80 9.69 -12.96
CA LEU A 18 -8.18 9.26 -12.99
C LEU A 18 -9.06 10.46 -13.21
N GLY A 19 -10.07 10.29 -14.04
CA GLY A 19 -11.05 11.34 -14.29
C GLY A 19 -10.41 12.56 -14.92
N PRO A 20 -10.93 13.73 -14.64
CA PRO A 20 -10.44 14.95 -15.28
C PRO A 20 -9.12 15.43 -14.73
N SER A 21 -8.64 14.84 -13.65
CA SER A 21 -7.40 15.27 -13.06
C SER A 21 -6.23 14.90 -13.96
N SER A 22 -5.27 15.79 -14.11
CA SER A 22 -4.03 15.46 -14.81
C SER A 22 -2.94 15.01 -13.87
N ARG A 23 -3.24 14.88 -12.60
CA ARG A 23 -2.25 14.50 -11.60
C ARG A 23 -1.86 13.04 -11.74
N ARG A 24 -0.58 12.79 -11.67
CA ARG A 24 -0.07 11.42 -11.67
C ARG A 24 0.42 11.06 -10.30
N PHE A 25 0.34 9.79 -9.98
CA PHE A 25 0.82 9.27 -8.71
C PHE A 25 1.94 8.29 -8.97
N ALA A 26 2.95 8.36 -8.12
CA ALA A 26 4.05 7.41 -8.16
C ALA A 26 3.94 6.55 -6.92
N ASN A 27 4.05 5.24 -7.11
CA ASN A 27 3.86 4.28 -6.03
C ASN A 27 5.02 3.32 -5.98
N ALA A 28 5.36 2.91 -4.78
CA ALA A 28 6.38 1.90 -4.54
C ALA A 28 6.04 1.18 -3.26
N ALA A 29 6.65 0.04 -3.05
CA ALA A 29 6.46 -0.73 -1.84
C ALA A 29 7.81 -1.10 -1.26
N ALA A 30 7.85 -1.33 0.04
CA ALA A 30 9.06 -1.73 0.73
C ALA A 30 8.73 -2.77 1.76
N VAL A 31 9.70 -3.63 2.04
CA VAL A 31 9.64 -4.53 3.18
C VAL A 31 10.57 -3.97 4.23
N VAL A 32 10.03 -3.75 5.39
CA VAL A 32 10.80 -3.16 6.49
C VAL A 32 10.72 -4.07 7.71
N SER A 33 11.68 -3.92 8.58
CA SER A 33 11.69 -4.57 9.88
C SER A 33 11.71 -3.50 10.95
N SER A 34 10.94 -3.73 11.99
CA SER A 34 10.89 -2.78 13.10
C SER A 34 10.44 -3.53 14.35
N GLU A 35 10.93 -3.08 15.49
CA GLU A 35 10.45 -3.62 16.76
C GLU A 35 9.23 -2.88 17.27
N LEU A 36 8.80 -1.86 16.55
CA LEU A 36 7.60 -1.13 16.93
C LEU A 36 6.37 -1.97 16.61
N ASP A 37 5.35 -1.87 17.46
CA ASP A 37 4.08 -2.50 17.12
C ASP A 37 3.38 -1.64 16.05
N PRO A 38 2.31 -2.16 15.44
CA PRO A 38 1.68 -1.43 14.34
C PRO A 38 1.27 0.00 14.65
N PRO A 39 0.63 0.33 15.76
CA PRO A 39 0.31 1.72 16.02
C PRO A 39 1.54 2.62 16.17
N ALA A 40 2.58 2.11 16.83
CA ALA A 40 3.80 2.89 17.00
C ALA A 40 4.50 3.07 15.65
N LEU A 41 4.51 2.03 14.83
CA LEU A 41 5.07 2.14 13.49
C LEU A 41 4.30 3.15 12.66
N LEU A 42 2.98 3.11 12.71
CA LEU A 42 2.18 4.07 11.96
C LEU A 42 2.48 5.50 12.40
N ALA A 43 2.61 5.71 13.70
CA ALA A 43 2.96 7.05 14.20
C ALA A 43 4.31 7.49 13.65
N ARG A 44 5.27 6.57 13.57
CA ARG A 44 6.58 6.87 13.04
C ARG A 44 6.51 7.22 11.56
N LEU A 45 5.70 6.49 10.82
CA LEU A 45 5.52 6.78 9.41
C LEU A 45 4.88 8.16 9.20
N HIS A 46 3.95 8.54 10.05
CA HIS A 46 3.35 9.86 9.98
C HIS A 46 4.38 10.97 10.26
N GLU A 47 5.32 10.71 11.15
CA GLU A 47 6.41 11.66 11.39
C GLU A 47 7.26 11.83 10.14
N ILE A 48 7.52 10.74 9.45
CA ILE A 48 8.29 10.81 8.21
C ILE A 48 7.55 11.62 7.16
N GLU A 49 6.25 11.38 7.03
CA GLU A 49 5.43 12.14 6.09
C GLU A 49 5.47 13.63 6.43
N SER A 50 5.35 13.96 7.69
CA SER A 50 5.37 15.35 8.12
C SER A 50 6.71 16.01 7.84
N HIS A 51 7.78 15.28 8.05
CA HIS A 51 9.10 15.82 7.77
C HIS A 51 9.24 16.13 6.29
N PHE A 52 8.81 15.23 5.43
CA PHE A 52 8.86 15.47 3.99
C PHE A 52 8.01 16.67 3.59
N GLY A 53 6.85 16.81 4.20
CA GLY A 53 6.00 17.95 3.90
C GLY A 53 6.63 19.28 4.31
N ARG A 54 7.27 19.29 5.47
CA ARG A 54 7.94 20.50 5.91
C ARG A 54 9.07 20.90 4.99
N VAL A 55 9.85 19.92 4.56
CA VAL A 55 11.00 20.20 3.71
C VAL A 55 10.57 20.78 2.37
N ARG A 56 9.44 20.36 1.86
CA ARG A 56 9.03 20.70 0.50
C ARG A 56 7.84 21.61 0.43
N ARG A 57 7.40 22.14 1.53
CA ARG A 57 6.12 22.85 1.55
C ARG A 57 6.11 24.08 0.66
N GLY A 58 7.25 24.68 0.41
CA GLY A 58 7.31 25.82 -0.46
C GLY A 58 7.15 25.49 -1.92
N GLN A 59 7.16 24.23 -2.27
CA GLN A 59 7.15 23.80 -3.65
C GLN A 59 5.86 23.12 -4.06
N SER A 60 5.21 22.44 -3.14
CA SER A 60 4.07 21.65 -3.50
C SER A 60 3.03 21.69 -2.40
N TRP A 61 2.56 22.85 -2.16
CA TRP A 61 1.64 23.06 -1.06
C TRP A 61 0.26 22.47 -1.34
N ARG A 62 -0.05 22.16 -2.57
CA ARG A 62 -1.38 21.66 -2.89
C ARG A 62 -1.48 20.14 -2.91
N ALA A 63 -0.37 19.45 -2.89
CA ALA A 63 -0.40 18.01 -3.00
C ALA A 63 0.36 17.39 -1.85
N ARG A 64 -0.10 16.23 -1.44
CA ARG A 64 0.63 15.47 -0.46
C ARG A 64 1.91 14.97 -1.10
N VAL A 65 3.01 15.22 -0.44
CA VAL A 65 4.31 14.85 -0.99
C VAL A 65 4.56 13.36 -0.82
N LEU A 66 4.16 12.81 0.31
CA LEU A 66 4.46 11.42 0.66
C LEU A 66 3.30 10.87 1.46
N ASP A 67 2.88 9.66 1.11
CA ASP A 67 1.79 8.98 1.78
C ASP A 67 2.26 7.57 2.05
N LEU A 68 2.37 7.19 3.32
CA LEU A 68 2.91 5.91 3.72
C LEU A 68 1.83 5.09 4.42
N ASP A 69 1.62 3.88 3.95
CA ASP A 69 0.61 2.97 4.50
C ASP A 69 1.24 1.65 4.85
N ILE A 70 0.71 1.01 5.88
CA ILE A 70 1.07 -0.36 6.23
C ILE A 70 0.11 -1.28 5.50
N LEU A 71 0.65 -2.16 4.66
CA LEU A 71 -0.18 -3.08 3.90
C LEU A 71 -0.37 -4.40 4.62
N LEU A 72 0.71 -4.98 5.09
CA LEU A 72 0.73 -6.29 5.74
C LEU A 72 1.72 -6.26 6.89
N TRP A 73 1.55 -7.17 7.79
CA TRP A 73 2.36 -7.27 9.00
C TRP A 73 2.61 -8.74 9.30
N SER A 74 3.81 -9.09 9.70
CA SER A 74 4.15 -10.48 9.97
C SER A 74 3.34 -11.07 11.11
N GLY A 75 2.80 -10.25 11.99
CA GLY A 75 1.93 -10.72 13.06
C GLY A 75 0.52 -11.03 12.63
N GLY A 76 0.16 -10.79 11.39
CA GLY A 76 -1.15 -11.13 10.86
C GLY A 76 -2.08 -9.95 10.76
N MET A 77 -3.16 -9.97 11.51
CA MET A 77 -4.16 -8.92 11.45
C MET A 77 -4.04 -7.99 12.63
N TRP A 78 -4.37 -6.75 12.40
CA TRP A 78 -4.44 -5.76 13.45
C TRP A 78 -5.66 -4.89 13.19
N ALA A 79 -6.47 -4.70 14.21
CA ALA A 79 -7.59 -3.79 14.12
C ALA A 79 -7.62 -3.03 15.43
N ASP A 80 -7.35 -1.76 15.34
CA ASP A 80 -7.40 -0.92 16.50
C ASP A 80 -8.85 -0.54 16.77
N GLY A 81 -9.22 -0.39 18.01
CA GLY A 81 -10.55 0.11 18.32
C GLY A 81 -10.79 1.46 17.70
N ASN A 82 -9.74 2.19 17.47
CA ASN A 82 -9.79 3.41 16.69
C ASN A 82 -9.64 3.02 15.23
N PRO A 83 -10.52 3.44 14.34
CA PRO A 83 -10.50 2.93 12.97
C PRO A 83 -9.35 3.43 12.12
N THR A 84 -8.40 4.12 12.68
CA THR A 84 -7.30 4.68 11.90
C THR A 84 -6.30 3.63 11.42
N LEU A 85 -6.31 2.43 11.98
CA LEU A 85 -5.32 1.42 11.57
C LEU A 85 -5.99 0.07 11.44
N SER A 86 -5.87 -0.49 10.25
CA SER A 86 -6.38 -1.82 9.96
C SER A 86 -5.35 -2.54 9.09
N ILE A 87 -4.96 -3.72 9.48
CA ILE A 87 -4.06 -4.57 8.72
C ILE A 87 -4.73 -5.92 8.52
N PRO A 88 -4.84 -6.40 7.30
CA PRO A 88 -4.28 -5.87 6.06
C PRO A 88 -4.97 -4.59 5.62
N HIS A 89 -4.26 -3.81 4.82
CA HIS A 89 -4.80 -2.56 4.33
C HIS A 89 -6.11 -2.82 3.59
N PRO A 90 -7.12 -1.98 3.81
CA PRO A 90 -8.43 -2.25 3.18
C PRO A 90 -8.39 -2.25 1.66
N GLY A 91 -7.47 -1.51 1.06
CA GLY A 91 -7.35 -1.44 -0.39
C GLY A 91 -6.44 -2.47 -1.00
N LEU A 92 -5.90 -3.39 -0.21
CA LEU A 92 -4.88 -4.31 -0.69
C LEU A 92 -5.34 -5.13 -1.89
N ARG A 93 -6.57 -5.64 -1.84
CA ARG A 93 -7.06 -6.58 -2.85
C ARG A 93 -7.68 -5.90 -4.05
N SER A 94 -7.89 -4.61 -3.98
CA SER A 94 -8.69 -3.93 -5.00
C SER A 94 -7.93 -2.85 -5.75
N ARG A 95 -6.65 -2.66 -5.47
CA ARG A 95 -5.90 -1.57 -6.08
C ARG A 95 -4.64 -2.10 -6.74
N GLY A 96 -4.64 -2.08 -8.07
CA GLY A 96 -3.48 -2.57 -8.81
C GLY A 96 -2.22 -1.79 -8.52
N PHE A 97 -2.33 -0.49 -8.29
CA PHE A 97 -1.16 0.32 -8.00
C PHE A 97 -0.58 0.03 -6.60
N VAL A 98 -1.28 -0.75 -5.78
CA VAL A 98 -0.76 -1.25 -4.52
C VAL A 98 -0.17 -2.64 -4.72
N LEU A 99 -0.90 -3.50 -5.42
CA LEU A 99 -0.48 -4.90 -5.59
C LEU A 99 0.77 -5.04 -6.45
N THR A 100 0.89 -4.24 -7.49
CA THR A 100 2.01 -4.41 -8.41
C THR A 100 3.35 -4.15 -7.72
N PRO A 101 3.56 -3.02 -7.04
CA PRO A 101 4.83 -2.86 -6.35
C PRO A 101 5.00 -3.81 -5.17
N ALA A 102 3.92 -4.17 -4.49
CA ALA A 102 4.01 -5.11 -3.38
C ALA A 102 4.48 -6.47 -3.87
N ALA A 103 4.00 -6.91 -5.04
CA ALA A 103 4.41 -8.19 -5.59
C ALA A 103 5.88 -8.19 -6.02
N MET A 104 6.44 -7.03 -6.31
CA MET A 104 7.85 -6.95 -6.66
C MET A 104 8.77 -7.27 -5.49
N VAL A 105 8.35 -6.94 -4.28
CA VAL A 105 9.22 -7.08 -3.12
C VAL A 105 8.79 -8.20 -2.19
N ALA A 106 7.53 -8.58 -2.19
CA ALA A 106 7.01 -9.54 -1.22
C ALA A 106 5.94 -10.44 -1.85
N PRO A 107 6.25 -11.09 -2.98
CA PRO A 107 5.21 -11.85 -3.68
C PRO A 107 4.64 -13.01 -2.86
N ASP A 108 5.40 -13.53 -1.92
CA ASP A 108 4.96 -14.70 -1.16
C ASP A 108 4.34 -14.36 0.19
N TRP A 109 4.28 -13.10 0.55
CA TRP A 109 3.57 -12.72 1.75
C TRP A 109 2.09 -12.98 1.55
N ARG A 110 1.44 -13.36 2.64
CA ARG A 110 0.05 -13.76 2.54
C ARG A 110 -0.86 -12.76 3.22
N ASP A 111 -1.99 -12.54 2.56
CA ASP A 111 -3.11 -11.82 3.12
C ASP A 111 -3.71 -12.71 4.21
N PRO A 112 -3.72 -12.28 5.46
CA PRO A 112 -4.23 -13.14 6.53
C PRO A 112 -5.73 -13.38 6.47
N VAL A 113 -6.46 -12.56 5.73
CA VAL A 113 -7.90 -12.74 5.62
C VAL A 113 -8.23 -13.84 4.62
N THR A 114 -7.58 -13.84 3.47
CA THR A 114 -7.88 -14.81 2.42
C THR A 114 -6.91 -15.99 2.42
N GLY A 115 -5.74 -15.83 3.02
CA GLY A 115 -4.69 -16.84 2.94
C GLY A 115 -3.93 -16.83 1.63
N LEU A 116 -4.27 -15.94 0.71
CA LEU A 116 -3.63 -15.89 -0.59
C LEU A 116 -2.37 -15.04 -0.54
N SER A 117 -1.37 -15.42 -1.34
CA SER A 117 -0.15 -14.62 -1.44
C SER A 117 -0.42 -13.35 -2.23
N ILE A 118 0.48 -12.38 -2.07
CA ILE A 118 0.37 -11.15 -2.86
C ILE A 118 0.42 -11.46 -4.34
N ARG A 119 1.30 -12.40 -4.76
CA ARG A 119 1.35 -12.84 -6.15
C ARG A 119 -0.01 -13.34 -6.61
N HIS A 120 -0.66 -14.12 -5.80
CA HIS A 120 -1.95 -14.69 -6.13
C HIS A 120 -3.02 -13.61 -6.24
N LEU A 121 -3.00 -12.67 -5.29
CA LEU A 121 -3.94 -11.56 -5.34
C LEU A 121 -3.75 -10.73 -6.60
N GLN A 122 -2.51 -10.50 -7.00
CA GLN A 122 -2.25 -9.75 -8.21
C GLN A 122 -2.76 -10.49 -9.44
N THR A 123 -2.54 -11.79 -9.49
CA THR A 123 -3.05 -12.61 -10.59
C THR A 123 -4.56 -12.49 -10.69
N ARG A 124 -5.24 -12.59 -9.56
CA ARG A 124 -6.68 -12.50 -9.55
C ARG A 124 -7.16 -11.11 -9.95
N PHE A 125 -6.48 -10.08 -9.47
CA PHE A 125 -6.85 -8.72 -9.82
C PHE A 125 -6.69 -8.46 -11.31
N ASN A 126 -5.64 -9.02 -11.91
CA ASN A 126 -5.34 -8.82 -13.32
C ASN A 126 -6.10 -9.76 -14.23
N ARG A 127 -6.88 -10.68 -13.69
CA ARG A 127 -7.64 -11.61 -14.51
C ARG A 127 -8.60 -10.83 -15.38
N PRO A 128 -8.69 -11.18 -16.65
CA PRO A 128 -9.63 -10.49 -17.52
C PRO A 128 -11.04 -10.60 -16.99
N LYS A 129 -11.77 -9.54 -17.12
CA LYS A 129 -13.13 -9.51 -16.61
C LYS A 129 -14.15 -9.86 -17.65
N ALA A 130 -13.74 -10.45 -18.74
CA ALA A 130 -14.67 -10.84 -19.77
C ALA A 130 -15.77 -11.73 -19.23
N LEU A 131 -15.43 -12.54 -18.27
CA LEU A 131 -16.46 -13.41 -17.70
C LEU A 131 -17.49 -12.64 -16.93
N ASP A 132 -17.14 -11.48 -16.46
CA ASP A 132 -18.10 -10.67 -15.78
C ASP A 132 -19.17 -10.18 -16.71
N GLN A 133 -18.90 -10.25 -17.98
CA GLN A 133 -19.84 -9.80 -18.96
C GLN A 133 -20.71 -10.90 -19.46
N SER A 134 -20.45 -12.09 -19.04
CA SER A 134 -21.38 -13.12 -19.42
C SER A 134 -22.72 -12.71 -18.90
N PRO A 135 -23.74 -13.08 -19.62
CA PRO A 135 -25.05 -12.66 -19.22
C PRO A 135 -25.30 -13.15 -17.84
N ARG A 136 -25.45 -12.25 -17.02
CA ARG A 136 -25.79 -12.62 -15.71
C ARG A 136 -27.23 -12.81 -15.70
N PRO A 137 -27.67 -13.79 -15.00
CA PRO A 137 -29.08 -13.88 -14.84
C PRO A 137 -29.40 -12.73 -14.03
N HIS A 138 -29.31 -12.00 -13.84
CA HIS A 138 -29.61 -10.88 -13.04
C HIS A 138 -30.97 -10.96 -12.41
#